data_0b148ce21224386e32fee4ff0e01b89b
#
_entry.id   0b148ce21224386e32fee4ff0e01b89b
#
_cell.length_a   1.000
_cell.length_b   1.000
_cell.length_c   1.000
_cell.angle_alpha   90.00
_cell.angle_beta   90.00
_cell.angle_gamma   90.00
#
_symmetry.space_group_name_H-M   'P 1'
#
loop_
_entity.id
_entity.type
_entity.pdbx_description
1 polymer ?
#
loop_
_entity_poly.entity_id
_entity_poly.type
_entity_poly.pdbx_seq_one_letter_code
_entity_poly.pdbx_strand_id
1 'polypeptide(L)'
;MTAFIFPGQGSQKVGMGADLAEASAHAREVFQEVDEALKQKLSALMKDGPESELTMTANAQPAIMANSVATARVLEKEFGVTLADTADCVAGHSLGEYSALCAAGAFSLTDTAKLLRLRGIAMQDAVPIGVGAMAALLGADIEKATALAEAAAEGQVCEVANDNDPTQVVISGHAEAIDRAIEMAKDHGIKRGIKLPVSAPFHCSLMGPAALRMKNALETTPPQAFAVPLFANVTAARVTDPAEEQALLVDQITGRVRWRESVLAMREAGIDRFVEVGGKVLAPMVGRIDKEATTVSLVTMEDLENFAKENA
;
A
#
# COMPACT_ATOMS: atom_id res chain seq x y z
N MET A 1 0.06 -17.30 14.78
CA MET A 1 1.13 -16.41 14.25
C MET A 1 0.51 -15.12 13.72
N THR A 2 1.24 -13.99 13.77
CA THR A 2 0.70 -12.65 13.51
C THR A 2 1.44 -11.95 12.36
N ALA A 3 0.71 -11.42 11.39
CA ALA A 3 1.22 -10.50 10.38
C ALA A 3 0.80 -9.06 10.70
N PHE A 4 1.74 -8.12 10.62
CA PHE A 4 1.42 -6.70 10.61
C PHE A 4 1.32 -6.23 9.17
N ILE A 5 0.17 -5.64 8.82
CA ILE A 5 -0.13 -5.23 7.45
C ILE A 5 -0.33 -3.72 7.35
N PHE A 6 0.16 -3.14 6.26
CA PHE A 6 0.24 -1.69 6.07
C PHE A 6 -0.58 -1.25 4.85
N PRO A 7 -1.53 -0.32 5.01
CA PRO A 7 -2.45 0.07 3.96
C PRO A 7 -1.76 0.83 2.83
N GLY A 8 -2.38 0.76 1.65
CA GLY A 8 -2.01 1.51 0.46
C GLY A 8 -2.88 2.73 0.20
N GLN A 9 -2.76 3.27 -1.01
CA GLN A 9 -3.54 4.41 -1.47
C GLN A 9 -5.04 4.11 -1.44
N GLY A 10 -5.83 5.10 -1.00
CA GLY A 10 -7.26 4.98 -0.72
C GLY A 10 -7.56 4.94 0.79
N SER A 11 -6.54 4.80 1.64
CA SER A 11 -6.69 4.88 3.11
C SER A 11 -6.54 6.31 3.66
N GLN A 12 -6.01 7.25 2.85
CA GLN A 12 -5.88 8.65 3.24
C GLN A 12 -7.25 9.32 3.42
N LYS A 13 -7.34 10.17 4.42
CA LYS A 13 -8.51 11.04 4.67
C LYS A 13 -8.06 12.27 5.44
N VAL A 14 -8.73 13.40 5.24
CA VAL A 14 -8.50 14.60 6.07
C VAL A 14 -8.83 14.27 7.53
N GLY A 15 -7.98 14.71 8.44
CA GLY A 15 -8.03 14.38 9.86
C GLY A 15 -7.20 13.14 10.25
N MET A 16 -6.62 12.39 9.28
CA MET A 16 -5.80 11.23 9.60
C MET A 16 -4.61 11.58 10.47
N GLY A 17 -4.36 10.79 11.52
CA GLY A 17 -3.26 11.00 12.47
C GLY A 17 -3.44 12.14 13.45
N ALA A 18 -4.51 12.96 13.35
CA ALA A 18 -4.72 14.11 14.24
C ALA A 18 -4.89 13.68 15.71
N ASP A 19 -5.74 12.67 15.96
CA ASP A 19 -5.99 12.14 17.31
C ASP A 19 -4.71 11.55 17.93
N LEU A 20 -3.91 10.81 17.13
CA LEU A 20 -2.62 10.29 17.58
C LEU A 20 -1.64 11.42 17.92
N ALA A 21 -1.57 12.46 17.08
CA ALA A 21 -0.69 13.60 17.32
C ALA A 21 -1.12 14.42 18.54
N GLU A 22 -2.42 14.51 18.84
CA GLU A 22 -2.92 15.18 20.04
C GLU A 22 -2.55 14.38 21.29
N ALA A 23 -2.71 13.06 21.26
CA ALA A 23 -2.51 12.20 22.41
C ALA A 23 -1.04 11.86 22.66
N SER A 24 -0.19 11.73 21.63
CA SER A 24 1.16 11.19 21.71
C SER A 24 2.24 12.16 21.24
N ALA A 25 3.28 12.35 22.05
CA ALA A 25 4.50 13.06 21.65
C ALA A 25 5.26 12.30 20.56
N HIS A 26 5.28 10.97 20.65
CA HIS A 26 5.98 10.12 19.67
C HIS A 26 5.32 10.15 18.29
N ALA A 27 3.99 10.27 18.23
CA ALA A 27 3.31 10.49 16.95
C ALA A 27 3.67 11.85 16.33
N ARG A 28 3.70 12.92 17.16
CA ARG A 28 4.12 14.26 16.71
C ARG A 28 5.54 14.27 16.15
N GLU A 29 6.47 13.58 16.81
CA GLU A 29 7.87 13.46 16.36
C GLU A 29 7.94 12.81 14.98
N VAL A 30 7.17 11.75 14.72
CA VAL A 30 7.11 11.11 13.40
C VAL A 30 6.61 12.10 12.33
N PHE A 31 5.51 12.80 12.59
CA PHE A 31 4.97 13.77 11.63
C PHE A 31 5.91 14.94 11.40
N GLN A 32 6.58 15.44 12.44
CA GLN A 32 7.57 16.49 12.30
C GLN A 32 8.79 16.05 11.48
N GLU A 33 9.32 14.85 11.73
CA GLU A 33 10.44 14.30 10.93
C GLU A 33 10.09 14.18 9.46
N VAL A 34 8.87 13.73 9.13
CA VAL A 34 8.39 13.65 7.75
C VAL A 34 8.25 15.04 7.13
N ASP A 35 7.70 16.02 7.84
CA ASP A 35 7.59 17.40 7.37
C ASP A 35 8.98 18.00 7.07
N GLU A 36 9.95 17.77 7.95
CA GLU A 36 11.33 18.24 7.77
C GLU A 36 12.02 17.53 6.60
N ALA A 37 11.86 16.21 6.48
CA ALA A 37 12.42 15.41 5.39
C ALA A 37 11.93 15.88 4.01
N LEU A 38 10.66 16.24 3.92
CA LEU A 38 10.00 16.66 2.68
C LEU A 38 10.05 18.18 2.46
N LYS A 39 10.49 18.95 3.46
CA LYS A 39 10.43 20.42 3.47
C LYS A 39 9.02 20.94 3.15
N GLN A 40 8.01 20.25 3.65
CA GLN A 40 6.60 20.52 3.43
C GLN A 40 5.84 20.26 4.72
N LYS A 41 4.82 21.05 5.02
CA LYS A 41 3.90 20.81 6.14
C LYS A 41 2.86 19.75 5.76
N LEU A 42 3.32 18.51 5.51
CA LEU A 42 2.46 17.40 5.15
C LEU A 42 1.49 17.04 6.28
N SER A 43 1.95 17.13 7.52
CA SER A 43 1.12 16.91 8.72
C SER A 43 -0.07 17.86 8.79
N ALA A 44 0.11 19.13 8.42
CA ALA A 44 -0.99 20.09 8.33
C ALA A 44 -1.98 19.73 7.21
N LEU A 45 -1.47 19.28 6.04
CA LEU A 45 -2.30 18.80 4.95
C LEU A 45 -3.10 17.56 5.37
N MET A 46 -2.49 16.63 6.10
CA MET A 46 -3.17 15.44 6.65
C MET A 46 -4.30 15.81 7.59
N LYS A 47 -4.08 16.80 8.47
CA LYS A 47 -5.03 17.26 9.49
C LYS A 47 -6.16 18.09 8.91
N ASP A 48 -5.83 19.10 8.13
CA ASP A 48 -6.73 20.18 7.75
C ASP A 48 -7.16 20.15 6.27
N GLY A 49 -6.50 19.33 5.43
CA GLY A 49 -6.74 19.27 3.99
C GLY A 49 -6.16 20.44 3.21
N PRO A 50 -6.66 20.72 2.00
CA PRO A 50 -7.87 20.13 1.38
C PRO A 50 -7.66 18.68 0.90
N GLU A 51 -8.77 17.92 0.83
CA GLU A 51 -8.76 16.52 0.40
C GLU A 51 -8.21 16.34 -1.02
N SER A 52 -8.49 17.28 -1.91
CA SER A 52 -7.97 17.26 -3.29
C SER A 52 -6.44 17.27 -3.37
N GLU A 53 -5.77 17.97 -2.46
CA GLU A 53 -4.30 17.98 -2.37
C GLU A 53 -3.77 16.73 -1.67
N LEU A 54 -4.42 16.29 -0.60
CA LEU A 54 -4.03 15.08 0.12
C LEU A 54 -4.12 13.83 -0.76
N THR A 55 -5.11 13.77 -1.65
CA THR A 55 -5.34 12.63 -2.55
C THR A 55 -4.34 12.58 -3.72
N MET A 56 -3.63 13.67 -4.01
CA MET A 56 -2.55 13.63 -4.99
C MET A 56 -1.51 12.59 -4.57
N THR A 57 -1.14 11.68 -5.50
CA THR A 57 -0.32 10.51 -5.14
C THR A 57 1.03 10.89 -4.53
N ALA A 58 1.61 12.03 -4.93
CA ALA A 58 2.83 12.57 -4.34
C ALA A 58 2.68 12.96 -2.85
N ASN A 59 1.48 13.30 -2.39
CA ASN A 59 1.16 13.61 -1.00
C ASN A 59 0.59 12.38 -0.27
N ALA A 60 -0.30 11.64 -0.90
CA ALA A 60 -0.99 10.49 -0.30
C ALA A 60 0.00 9.42 0.17
N GLN A 61 1.01 9.08 -0.68
CA GLN A 61 1.96 8.02 -0.34
C GLN A 61 2.74 8.33 0.95
N PRO A 62 3.46 9.43 1.09
CA PRO A 62 4.16 9.73 2.33
C PRO A 62 3.21 10.02 3.52
N ALA A 63 1.99 10.51 3.29
CA ALA A 63 1.02 10.75 4.36
C ALA A 63 0.51 9.44 4.99
N ILE A 64 0.16 8.44 4.15
CA ILE A 64 -0.28 7.12 4.62
C ILE A 64 0.86 6.43 5.37
N MET A 65 2.08 6.47 4.84
CA MET A 65 3.26 5.93 5.51
C MET A 65 3.49 6.61 6.87
N ALA A 66 3.47 7.94 6.92
CA ALA A 66 3.67 8.69 8.16
C ALA A 66 2.65 8.31 9.23
N ASN A 67 1.37 8.16 8.86
CA ASN A 67 0.32 7.73 9.76
C ASN A 67 0.54 6.30 10.27
N SER A 68 0.89 5.37 9.39
CA SER A 68 1.17 3.98 9.77
C SER A 68 2.40 3.85 10.66
N VAL A 69 3.49 4.56 10.33
CA VAL A 69 4.71 4.54 11.17
C VAL A 69 4.48 5.24 12.50
N ALA A 70 3.70 6.34 12.55
CA ALA A 70 3.32 6.98 13.81
C ALA A 70 2.53 6.02 14.70
N THR A 71 1.56 5.28 14.14
CA THR A 71 0.79 4.26 14.86
C THR A 71 1.70 3.17 15.44
N ALA A 72 2.62 2.62 14.62
CA ALA A 72 3.58 1.61 15.07
C ALA A 72 4.55 2.16 16.15
N ARG A 73 5.00 3.41 16.01
CA ARG A 73 5.90 4.05 16.97
C ARG A 73 5.23 4.30 18.32
N VAL A 74 3.96 4.70 18.34
CA VAL A 74 3.18 4.86 19.58
C VAL A 74 3.01 3.50 20.25
N LEU A 75 2.65 2.46 19.49
CA LEU A 75 2.51 1.11 20.02
C LEU A 75 3.81 0.62 20.72
N GLU A 76 4.95 0.87 20.07
CA GLU A 76 6.27 0.52 20.63
C GLU A 76 6.63 1.36 21.86
N LYS A 77 6.53 2.68 21.78
CA LYS A 77 7.10 3.60 22.81
C LYS A 77 6.21 3.78 24.03
N GLU A 78 4.89 3.75 23.87
CA GLU A 78 3.97 4.00 24.97
C GLU A 78 3.42 2.68 25.58
N PHE A 79 3.34 1.64 24.77
CA PHE A 79 2.78 0.36 25.21
C PHE A 79 3.80 -0.79 25.27
N GLY A 80 5.05 -0.57 24.82
CA GLY A 80 6.12 -1.58 24.88
C GLY A 80 5.95 -2.74 23.90
N VAL A 81 5.00 -2.68 22.96
CA VAL A 81 4.75 -3.73 21.98
C VAL A 81 5.58 -3.45 20.73
N THR A 82 6.68 -4.18 20.55
CA THR A 82 7.55 -4.01 19.39
C THR A 82 7.13 -4.92 18.23
N LEU A 83 7.38 -4.50 17.02
CA LEU A 83 7.14 -5.31 15.84
C LEU A 83 8.01 -6.57 15.84
N ALA A 84 9.27 -6.46 16.30
CA ALA A 84 10.22 -7.57 16.34
C ALA A 84 9.79 -8.70 17.29
N ASP A 85 9.06 -8.38 18.36
CA ASP A 85 8.63 -9.37 19.36
C ASP A 85 7.23 -9.95 19.07
N THR A 86 6.41 -9.23 18.28
CA THR A 86 4.99 -9.56 18.10
C THR A 86 4.62 -9.98 16.69
N ALA A 87 5.41 -9.62 15.68
CA ALA A 87 5.14 -9.97 14.30
C ALA A 87 5.99 -11.15 13.84
N ASP A 88 5.37 -12.14 13.21
CA ASP A 88 6.06 -13.21 12.48
C ASP A 88 6.43 -12.79 11.07
N CYS A 89 5.71 -11.81 10.51
CA CYS A 89 6.01 -11.17 9.24
C CYS A 89 5.31 -9.81 9.11
N VAL A 90 5.73 -9.06 8.10
CA VAL A 90 5.07 -7.83 7.65
C VAL A 90 4.66 -7.96 6.19
N ALA A 91 3.63 -7.22 5.79
CA ALA A 91 3.26 -7.00 4.40
C ALA A 91 2.63 -5.61 4.24
N GLY A 92 2.64 -5.08 3.03
CA GLY A 92 1.97 -3.82 2.76
C GLY A 92 1.41 -3.79 1.35
N HIS A 93 0.33 -3.05 1.14
CA HIS A 93 -0.28 -2.93 -0.17
C HIS A 93 0.36 -1.76 -0.93
N SER A 94 1.06 -2.04 -2.03
CA SER A 94 1.72 -1.03 -2.87
C SER A 94 2.69 -0.14 -2.05
N LEU A 95 2.40 1.15 -1.86
CA LEU A 95 3.20 2.02 -0.99
C LEU A 95 3.32 1.49 0.45
N GLY A 96 2.35 0.71 0.90
CA GLY A 96 2.35 0.08 2.22
C GLY A 96 3.52 -0.87 2.43
N GLU A 97 4.10 -1.44 1.37
CA GLU A 97 5.33 -2.25 1.43
C GLU A 97 6.51 -1.42 1.94
N TYR A 98 6.63 -0.16 1.52
CA TYR A 98 7.61 0.77 2.08
C TYR A 98 7.33 1.11 3.56
N SER A 99 6.06 1.25 3.92
CA SER A 99 5.66 1.47 5.33
C SER A 99 6.03 0.27 6.21
N ALA A 100 5.80 -0.95 5.71
CA ALA A 100 6.18 -2.20 6.35
C ALA A 100 7.70 -2.30 6.55
N LEU A 101 8.47 -1.99 5.50
CA LEU A 101 9.93 -1.98 5.54
C LEU A 101 10.48 -0.92 6.50
N CYS A 102 9.89 0.27 6.53
CA CYS A 102 10.25 1.31 7.49
C CYS A 102 9.99 0.85 8.93
N ALA A 103 8.82 0.28 9.21
CA ALA A 103 8.48 -0.24 10.52
C ALA A 103 9.38 -1.42 10.95
N ALA A 104 9.81 -2.24 9.99
CA ALA A 104 10.74 -3.36 10.21
C ALA A 104 12.22 -2.92 10.28
N GLY A 105 12.54 -1.63 10.07
CA GLY A 105 13.88 -1.08 10.18
C GLY A 105 14.74 -1.14 8.92
N ALA A 106 14.18 -1.56 7.77
CA ALA A 106 14.90 -1.60 6.49
C ALA A 106 15.25 -0.21 5.94
N PHE A 107 14.43 0.79 6.22
CA PHE A 107 14.66 2.18 5.87
C PHE A 107 14.47 3.09 7.08
N SER A 108 15.20 4.22 7.12
CA SER A 108 14.87 5.30 8.05
C SER A 108 13.53 5.94 7.67
N LEU A 109 12.86 6.57 8.63
CA LEU A 109 11.62 7.33 8.36
C LEU A 109 11.85 8.44 7.33
N THR A 110 12.95 9.19 7.49
CA THR A 110 13.37 10.24 6.56
C THR A 110 13.58 9.73 5.14
N ASP A 111 14.26 8.60 4.96
CA ASP A 111 14.49 8.01 3.63
C ASP A 111 13.20 7.47 3.02
N THR A 112 12.36 6.80 3.83
CA THR A 112 11.06 6.31 3.38
C THR A 112 10.17 7.44 2.89
N ALA A 113 10.12 8.56 3.62
CA ALA A 113 9.35 9.75 3.23
C ALA A 113 9.82 10.29 1.87
N LYS A 114 11.14 10.42 1.67
CA LYS A 114 11.74 10.88 0.41
C LYS A 114 11.50 9.91 -0.75
N LEU A 115 11.68 8.60 -0.50
CA LEU A 115 11.42 7.55 -1.51
C LEU A 115 9.95 7.55 -1.94
N LEU A 116 9.01 7.63 -1.02
CA LEU A 116 7.58 7.65 -1.34
C LEU A 116 7.14 8.96 -2.01
N ARG A 117 7.73 10.10 -1.65
CA ARG A 117 7.53 11.36 -2.38
C ARG A 117 8.00 11.22 -3.82
N LEU A 118 9.22 10.72 -4.03
CA LEU A 118 9.77 10.50 -5.35
C LEU A 118 8.93 9.49 -6.15
N ARG A 119 8.52 8.39 -5.50
CA ARG A 119 7.66 7.37 -6.11
C ARG A 119 6.34 7.96 -6.59
N GLY A 120 5.66 8.73 -5.75
CA GLY A 120 4.42 9.40 -6.12
C GLY A 120 4.58 10.35 -7.30
N ILE A 121 5.62 11.18 -7.30
CA ILE A 121 5.95 12.09 -8.41
C ILE A 121 6.30 11.29 -9.67
N ALA A 122 7.16 10.27 -9.56
CA ALA A 122 7.60 9.46 -10.70
C ALA A 122 6.44 8.75 -11.38
N MET A 123 5.53 8.17 -10.58
CA MET A 123 4.34 7.49 -11.11
C MET A 123 3.35 8.47 -11.76
N GLN A 124 3.20 9.67 -11.20
CA GLN A 124 2.36 10.72 -11.78
C GLN A 124 2.91 11.23 -13.12
N ASP A 125 4.25 11.38 -13.22
CA ASP A 125 4.94 11.90 -14.39
C ASP A 125 5.17 10.83 -15.48
N ALA A 126 4.94 9.55 -15.20
CA ALA A 126 5.28 8.45 -16.11
C ALA A 126 4.52 8.51 -17.43
N VAL A 127 3.29 9.03 -17.40
CA VAL A 127 2.46 9.27 -18.61
C VAL A 127 1.78 10.63 -18.51
N PRO A 128 1.50 11.28 -19.65
CA PRO A 128 0.71 12.52 -19.67
C PRO A 128 -0.66 12.32 -19.02
N ILE A 129 -1.19 13.39 -18.39
CA ILE A 129 -2.53 13.38 -17.79
C ILE A 129 -3.57 13.01 -18.86
N GLY A 130 -4.46 12.07 -18.53
CA GLY A 130 -5.53 11.60 -19.41
C GLY A 130 -5.15 10.47 -20.36
N VAL A 131 -3.86 10.11 -20.48
CA VAL A 131 -3.41 8.96 -21.28
C VAL A 131 -3.72 7.64 -20.60
N GLY A 132 -3.60 7.58 -19.28
CA GLY A 132 -3.83 6.37 -18.50
C GLY A 132 -5.01 6.48 -17.54
N ALA A 133 -5.55 5.33 -17.16
CA ALA A 133 -6.63 5.19 -16.19
C ALA A 133 -6.55 3.86 -15.46
N MET A 134 -7.35 3.75 -14.40
CA MET A 134 -7.57 2.50 -13.65
C MET A 134 -9.06 2.28 -13.42
N ALA A 135 -9.46 1.02 -13.32
CA ALA A 135 -10.82 0.65 -12.95
C ALA A 135 -10.85 -0.52 -11.95
N ALA A 136 -11.72 -0.41 -10.96
CA ALA A 136 -12.05 -1.52 -10.07
C ALA A 136 -13.15 -2.38 -10.71
N LEU A 137 -12.90 -3.67 -10.81
CA LEU A 137 -13.83 -4.68 -11.32
C LEU A 137 -14.47 -5.40 -10.14
N LEU A 138 -15.74 -5.10 -9.86
CA LEU A 138 -16.48 -5.68 -8.76
C LEU A 138 -17.18 -6.97 -9.20
N GLY A 139 -17.05 -8.01 -8.39
CA GLY A 139 -17.53 -9.37 -8.70
C GLY A 139 -16.64 -10.10 -9.71
N ALA A 140 -15.39 -9.63 -9.88
CA ALA A 140 -14.39 -10.28 -10.71
C ALA A 140 -13.38 -11.04 -9.83
N ASP A 141 -13.09 -12.28 -10.25
CA ASP A 141 -11.88 -12.99 -9.89
C ASP A 141 -10.75 -12.63 -10.88
N ILE A 142 -9.54 -13.10 -10.59
CA ILE A 142 -8.34 -12.81 -11.38
C ILE A 142 -8.45 -13.32 -12.82
N GLU A 143 -9.10 -14.47 -13.04
CA GLU A 143 -9.22 -15.09 -14.37
C GLU A 143 -10.14 -14.25 -15.27
N LYS A 144 -11.31 -13.84 -14.75
CA LYS A 144 -12.24 -12.96 -15.48
C LYS A 144 -11.62 -11.59 -15.77
N ALA A 145 -10.92 -11.03 -14.79
CA ALA A 145 -10.27 -9.72 -14.94
C ALA A 145 -9.15 -9.77 -15.99
N THR A 146 -8.37 -10.86 -16.04
CA THR A 146 -7.31 -11.05 -17.03
C THR A 146 -7.91 -11.20 -18.43
N ALA A 147 -8.92 -12.06 -18.60
CA ALA A 147 -9.60 -12.25 -19.88
C ALA A 147 -10.26 -10.96 -20.40
N LEU A 148 -10.88 -10.17 -19.51
CA LEU A 148 -11.43 -8.86 -19.86
C LEU A 148 -10.33 -7.88 -20.28
N ALA A 149 -9.23 -7.79 -19.53
CA ALA A 149 -8.13 -6.89 -19.84
C ALA A 149 -7.50 -7.20 -21.21
N GLU A 150 -7.25 -8.47 -21.49
CA GLU A 150 -6.74 -8.95 -22.79
C GLU A 150 -7.69 -8.60 -23.94
N ALA A 151 -8.99 -8.84 -23.76
CA ALA A 151 -10.01 -8.53 -24.80
C ALA A 151 -10.14 -7.02 -25.04
N ALA A 152 -10.04 -6.19 -23.99
CA ALA A 152 -10.17 -4.75 -24.09
C ALA A 152 -8.89 -4.04 -24.57
N ALA A 153 -7.74 -4.71 -24.58
CA ALA A 153 -6.45 -4.10 -24.90
C ALA A 153 -6.39 -3.56 -26.34
N GLU A 154 -6.81 -4.34 -27.34
CA GLU A 154 -6.82 -3.94 -28.76
C GLU A 154 -5.51 -3.27 -29.22
N GLY A 155 -4.35 -3.79 -28.76
CA GLY A 155 -3.03 -3.24 -29.05
C GLY A 155 -2.57 -2.10 -28.12
N GLN A 156 -3.40 -1.70 -27.17
CA GLN A 156 -3.06 -0.78 -26.07
C GLN A 156 -2.71 -1.57 -24.80
N VAL A 157 -2.15 -0.89 -23.79
CA VAL A 157 -1.95 -1.49 -22.46
C VAL A 157 -3.28 -1.55 -21.72
N CYS A 158 -3.65 -2.73 -21.27
CA CYS A 158 -4.72 -2.99 -20.31
C CYS A 158 -4.32 -4.23 -19.51
N GLU A 159 -3.93 -4.05 -18.26
CA GLU A 159 -3.29 -5.08 -17.45
C GLU A 159 -3.95 -5.16 -16.06
N VAL A 160 -3.87 -6.33 -15.42
CA VAL A 160 -4.29 -6.46 -14.03
C VAL A 160 -3.26 -5.81 -13.13
N ALA A 161 -3.68 -4.77 -12.41
CA ALA A 161 -2.84 -3.99 -11.50
C ALA A 161 -2.88 -4.49 -10.05
N ASN A 162 -4.07 -4.84 -9.53
CA ASN A 162 -4.22 -5.34 -8.17
C ASN A 162 -5.18 -6.53 -8.12
N ASP A 163 -4.74 -7.63 -7.54
CA ASP A 163 -5.58 -8.77 -7.15
C ASP A 163 -5.86 -8.63 -5.64
N ASN A 164 -6.93 -7.89 -5.33
CA ASN A 164 -7.21 -7.46 -3.96
C ASN A 164 -7.89 -8.55 -3.12
N ASP A 165 -8.93 -9.17 -3.66
CA ASP A 165 -9.69 -10.23 -3.00
C ASP A 165 -10.53 -11.02 -4.04
N PRO A 166 -11.20 -12.11 -3.67
CA PRO A 166 -11.96 -12.94 -4.61
C PRO A 166 -13.06 -12.23 -5.38
N THR A 167 -13.39 -11.00 -5.00
CA THR A 167 -14.51 -10.21 -5.56
C THR A 167 -14.11 -8.85 -6.11
N GLN A 168 -12.82 -8.47 -5.97
CA GLN A 168 -12.33 -7.17 -6.40
C GLN A 168 -10.94 -7.26 -7.01
N VAL A 169 -10.86 -6.99 -8.30
CA VAL A 169 -9.60 -6.85 -9.05
C VAL A 169 -9.55 -5.46 -9.67
N VAL A 170 -8.37 -4.86 -9.75
CA VAL A 170 -8.16 -3.57 -10.41
C VAL A 170 -7.37 -3.78 -11.69
N ILE A 171 -7.81 -3.13 -12.77
CA ILE A 171 -7.10 -3.06 -14.04
C ILE A 171 -6.55 -1.66 -14.28
N SER A 172 -5.46 -1.58 -15.03
CA SER A 172 -4.70 -0.36 -15.30
C SER A 172 -4.17 -0.35 -16.73
N GLY A 173 -4.12 0.81 -17.36
CA GLY A 173 -3.62 0.91 -18.72
C GLY A 173 -4.01 2.22 -19.40
N HIS A 174 -4.05 2.21 -20.74
CA HIS A 174 -4.54 3.34 -21.52
C HIS A 174 -6.00 3.64 -21.21
N ALA A 175 -6.35 4.92 -21.10
CA ALA A 175 -7.68 5.35 -20.69
C ALA A 175 -8.79 4.76 -21.57
N GLU A 176 -8.58 4.73 -22.91
CA GLU A 176 -9.52 4.16 -23.86
C GLU A 176 -9.71 2.65 -23.68
N ALA A 177 -8.64 1.90 -23.40
CA ALA A 177 -8.71 0.45 -23.13
C ALA A 177 -9.45 0.18 -21.82
N ILE A 178 -9.23 1.01 -20.79
CA ILE A 178 -9.96 0.91 -19.52
C ILE A 178 -11.45 1.23 -19.70
N ASP A 179 -11.80 2.24 -20.51
CA ASP A 179 -13.18 2.58 -20.79
C ASP A 179 -13.88 1.43 -21.56
N ARG A 180 -13.24 0.82 -22.57
CA ARG A 180 -13.74 -0.41 -23.24
C ARG A 180 -13.94 -1.56 -22.25
N ALA A 181 -12.95 -1.81 -21.37
CA ALA A 181 -13.07 -2.86 -20.36
C ALA A 181 -14.29 -2.64 -19.43
N ILE A 182 -14.57 -1.40 -19.03
CA ILE A 182 -15.74 -1.09 -18.22
C ILE A 182 -17.04 -1.41 -18.98
N GLU A 183 -17.13 -1.07 -20.25
CA GLU A 183 -18.29 -1.37 -21.12
C GLU A 183 -18.48 -2.87 -21.29
N MET A 184 -17.40 -3.63 -21.52
CA MET A 184 -17.41 -5.08 -21.75
C MET A 184 -17.57 -5.91 -20.46
N ALA A 185 -17.47 -5.31 -19.28
CA ALA A 185 -17.38 -6.03 -17.99
C ALA A 185 -18.54 -7.03 -17.80
N LYS A 186 -19.77 -6.67 -18.14
CA LYS A 186 -20.94 -7.53 -17.97
C LYS A 186 -20.90 -8.77 -18.86
N ASP A 187 -20.41 -8.64 -20.09
CA ASP A 187 -20.28 -9.73 -21.05
C ASP A 187 -19.23 -10.77 -20.62
N HIS A 188 -18.27 -10.32 -19.78
CA HIS A 188 -17.27 -11.17 -19.13
C HIS A 188 -17.70 -11.69 -17.75
N GLY A 189 -18.99 -11.58 -17.40
CA GLY A 189 -19.53 -12.08 -16.12
C GLY A 189 -19.06 -11.27 -14.90
N ILE A 190 -18.65 -10.03 -15.11
CA ILE A 190 -18.23 -9.08 -14.05
C ILE A 190 -19.39 -8.16 -13.74
N LYS A 191 -19.71 -8.04 -12.45
CA LYS A 191 -20.89 -7.29 -12.00
C LYS A 191 -20.84 -5.83 -12.40
N ARG A 192 -19.66 -5.18 -12.27
CA ARG A 192 -19.47 -3.74 -12.53
C ARG A 192 -18.00 -3.37 -12.65
N GLY A 193 -17.65 -2.55 -13.64
CA GLY A 193 -16.41 -1.77 -13.70
C GLY A 193 -16.64 -0.34 -13.20
N ILE A 194 -15.75 0.16 -12.35
CA ILE A 194 -15.81 1.53 -11.79
C ILE A 194 -14.46 2.19 -12.05
N LYS A 195 -14.45 3.27 -12.84
CA LYS A 195 -13.26 4.08 -13.05
C LYS A 195 -12.81 4.71 -11.74
N LEU A 196 -11.53 4.54 -11.41
CA LEU A 196 -10.98 5.10 -10.17
C LEU A 196 -10.59 6.57 -10.35
N PRO A 197 -10.75 7.41 -9.31
CA PRO A 197 -10.37 8.82 -9.35
C PRO A 197 -8.85 9.01 -9.16
N VAL A 198 -8.06 8.35 -10.01
CA VAL A 198 -6.60 8.44 -10.04
C VAL A 198 -6.16 9.02 -11.37
N SER A 199 -5.04 9.73 -11.37
CA SER A 199 -4.53 10.46 -12.52
C SER A 199 -3.45 9.72 -13.31
N ALA A 200 -3.08 8.51 -12.89
CA ALA A 200 -2.07 7.69 -13.54
C ALA A 200 -2.41 6.20 -13.47
N PRO A 201 -1.98 5.41 -14.47
CA PRO A 201 -2.24 3.97 -14.55
C PRO A 201 -1.18 3.18 -13.77
N PHE A 202 -1.33 3.11 -12.44
CA PHE A 202 -0.36 2.42 -11.57
C PHE A 202 -0.31 0.92 -11.86
N HIS A 203 0.84 0.30 -11.55
CA HIS A 203 1.04 -1.14 -11.61
C HIS A 203 0.75 -1.79 -12.98
N CYS A 204 1.19 -1.14 -14.06
CA CYS A 204 1.18 -1.67 -15.41
C CYS A 204 2.44 -1.23 -16.18
N SER A 205 2.66 -1.77 -17.36
CA SER A 205 3.86 -1.52 -18.18
C SER A 205 4.08 -0.05 -18.56
N LEU A 206 3.03 0.80 -18.53
CA LEU A 206 3.15 2.25 -18.73
C LEU A 206 3.97 2.96 -17.64
N MET A 207 4.16 2.31 -16.49
CA MET A 207 4.95 2.85 -15.38
C MET A 207 6.47 2.64 -15.52
N GLY A 208 6.95 2.12 -16.66
CA GLY A 208 8.38 1.91 -16.92
C GLY A 208 9.29 3.10 -16.60
N PRO A 209 8.93 4.35 -16.99
CA PRO A 209 9.72 5.53 -16.61
C PRO A 209 9.82 5.75 -15.09
N ALA A 210 8.76 5.45 -14.35
CA ALA A 210 8.77 5.53 -12.90
C ALA A 210 9.65 4.44 -12.27
N ALA A 211 9.60 3.21 -12.80
CA ALA A 211 10.46 2.11 -12.35
C ALA A 211 11.95 2.45 -12.49
N LEU A 212 12.35 3.08 -13.59
CA LEU A 212 13.74 3.53 -13.77
C LEU A 212 14.15 4.60 -12.75
N ARG A 213 13.28 5.57 -12.45
CA ARG A 213 13.54 6.59 -11.42
C ARG A 213 13.68 5.95 -10.04
N MET A 214 12.81 4.99 -9.70
CA MET A 214 12.88 4.28 -8.41
C MET A 214 14.11 3.39 -8.31
N LYS A 215 14.50 2.70 -9.40
CA LYS A 215 15.75 1.94 -9.44
C LYS A 215 16.94 2.81 -9.04
N ASN A 216 17.10 3.96 -9.67
CA ASN A 216 18.21 4.88 -9.37
C ASN A 216 18.16 5.40 -7.91
N ALA A 217 16.97 5.65 -7.38
CA ALA A 217 16.81 6.09 -6.00
C ALA A 217 17.17 4.98 -5.00
N LEU A 218 16.74 3.75 -5.26
CA LEU A 218 17.02 2.59 -4.41
C LEU A 218 18.48 2.14 -4.51
N GLU A 219 19.20 2.41 -5.61
CA GLU A 219 20.65 2.22 -5.69
C GLU A 219 21.42 3.16 -4.75
N THR A 220 20.90 4.38 -4.52
CA THR A 220 21.51 5.36 -3.59
C THR A 220 21.01 5.22 -2.16
N THR A 221 19.83 4.66 -1.97
CA THR A 221 19.19 4.43 -0.67
C THR A 221 18.68 2.99 -0.61
N PRO A 222 19.56 1.99 -0.54
CA PRO A 222 19.16 0.58 -0.52
C PRO A 222 18.53 0.22 0.84
N PRO A 223 17.60 -0.75 0.87
CA PRO A 223 17.11 -1.29 2.12
C PRO A 223 18.22 -1.94 2.92
N GLN A 224 18.16 -1.83 4.23
CA GLN A 224 19.02 -2.51 5.19
C GLN A 224 18.37 -3.80 5.68
N ALA A 225 19.08 -4.57 6.51
CA ALA A 225 18.51 -5.73 7.18
C ALA A 225 17.27 -5.30 8.01
N PHE A 226 16.22 -6.08 7.94
CA PHE A 226 14.95 -5.82 8.62
C PHE A 226 14.63 -6.90 9.65
N ALA A 227 13.93 -6.50 10.71
CA ALA A 227 13.75 -7.29 11.92
C ALA A 227 12.89 -8.55 11.71
N VAL A 228 11.93 -8.50 10.78
CA VAL A 228 10.99 -9.58 10.49
C VAL A 228 10.82 -9.75 8.98
N PRO A 229 10.50 -10.96 8.49
CA PRO A 229 10.30 -11.19 7.06
C PRO A 229 9.18 -10.34 6.47
N LEU A 230 9.33 -9.96 5.21
CA LEU A 230 8.30 -9.30 4.41
C LEU A 230 7.65 -10.32 3.45
N PHE A 231 6.36 -10.15 3.14
CA PHE A 231 5.72 -10.76 1.98
C PHE A 231 5.60 -9.72 0.88
N ALA A 232 6.36 -9.90 -0.21
CA ALA A 232 6.48 -8.93 -1.29
C ALA A 232 5.28 -8.98 -2.25
N ASN A 233 4.85 -7.82 -2.75
CA ASN A 233 3.64 -7.69 -3.57
C ASN A 233 3.71 -8.43 -4.90
N VAL A 234 4.86 -8.40 -5.58
CA VAL A 234 4.98 -8.92 -6.95
C VAL A 234 5.19 -10.43 -7.00
N THR A 235 5.75 -11.02 -5.94
CA THR A 235 5.98 -12.48 -5.85
C THR A 235 4.94 -13.19 -5.00
N ALA A 236 4.24 -12.47 -4.10
CA ALA A 236 3.41 -13.03 -3.03
C ALA A 236 4.18 -14.04 -2.17
N ALA A 237 5.49 -13.84 -2.00
CA ALA A 237 6.40 -14.74 -1.31
C ALA A 237 7.15 -14.02 -0.18
N ARG A 238 7.64 -14.82 0.76
CA ARG A 238 8.43 -14.36 1.89
C ARG A 238 9.82 -13.94 1.44
N VAL A 239 10.24 -12.74 1.82
CA VAL A 239 11.56 -12.15 1.55
C VAL A 239 12.25 -11.80 2.86
N THR A 240 13.56 -12.04 2.92
CA THR A 240 14.43 -11.71 4.07
C THR A 240 15.75 -11.07 3.63
N ASP A 241 16.06 -11.12 2.33
CA ASP A 241 17.27 -10.51 1.76
C ASP A 241 16.97 -9.08 1.29
N PRO A 242 17.68 -8.07 1.85
CA PRO A 242 17.50 -6.68 1.41
C PRO A 242 17.81 -6.45 -0.08
N ALA A 243 18.76 -7.17 -0.65
CA ALA A 243 19.13 -7.00 -2.07
C ALA A 243 18.03 -7.56 -2.99
N GLU A 244 17.40 -8.69 -2.61
CA GLU A 244 16.23 -9.22 -3.29
C GLU A 244 15.08 -8.22 -3.21
N GLU A 245 14.78 -7.71 -2.01
CA GLU A 245 13.69 -6.75 -1.80
C GLU A 245 13.88 -5.46 -2.59
N GLN A 246 15.12 -4.95 -2.68
CA GLN A 246 15.43 -3.80 -3.52
C GLN A 246 15.02 -4.00 -4.98
N ALA A 247 15.27 -5.16 -5.54
CA ALA A 247 14.87 -5.50 -6.91
C ALA A 247 13.33 -5.59 -7.03
N LEU A 248 12.68 -6.25 -6.05
CA LEU A 248 11.22 -6.41 -6.03
C LEU A 248 10.48 -5.08 -5.87
N LEU A 249 11.03 -4.12 -5.13
CA LEU A 249 10.45 -2.76 -5.05
C LEU A 249 10.50 -2.01 -6.39
N VAL A 250 11.49 -2.28 -7.24
CA VAL A 250 11.53 -1.74 -8.61
C VAL A 250 10.48 -2.42 -9.48
N ASP A 251 10.42 -3.74 -9.43
CA ASP A 251 9.44 -4.54 -10.20
C ASP A 251 8.00 -4.23 -9.79
N GLN A 252 7.77 -3.87 -8.53
CA GLN A 252 6.45 -3.49 -8.00
C GLN A 252 5.85 -2.28 -8.73
N ILE A 253 6.66 -1.37 -9.28
CA ILE A 253 6.17 -0.16 -9.95
C ILE A 253 5.35 -0.50 -11.19
N THR A 254 5.76 -1.51 -11.96
CA THR A 254 5.07 -1.99 -13.16
C THR A 254 4.30 -3.29 -12.92
N GLY A 255 4.59 -3.98 -11.82
CA GLY A 255 4.06 -5.29 -11.49
C GLY A 255 2.73 -5.24 -10.75
N ARG A 256 1.96 -6.31 -10.89
CA ARG A 256 0.71 -6.52 -10.18
C ARG A 256 0.92 -6.64 -8.68
N VAL A 257 0.11 -5.94 -7.89
CA VAL A 257 -0.01 -6.19 -6.45
C VAL A 257 -0.83 -7.47 -6.24
N ARG A 258 -0.16 -8.54 -5.86
CA ARG A 258 -0.74 -9.88 -5.64
C ARG A 258 -1.23 -10.04 -4.20
N TRP A 259 -2.07 -9.08 -3.75
CA TRP A 259 -2.47 -9.00 -2.35
C TRP A 259 -3.22 -10.24 -1.87
N ARG A 260 -4.21 -10.73 -2.64
CA ARG A 260 -4.95 -11.95 -2.32
C ARG A 260 -4.02 -13.15 -2.19
N GLU A 261 -3.08 -13.30 -3.11
CA GLU A 261 -2.11 -14.39 -3.09
C GLU A 261 -1.14 -14.24 -1.89
N SER A 262 -0.71 -13.01 -1.55
CA SER A 262 0.13 -12.75 -0.38
C SER A 262 -0.58 -13.14 0.92
N VAL A 263 -1.88 -12.83 1.08
CA VAL A 263 -2.65 -13.25 2.24
C VAL A 263 -2.76 -14.77 2.32
N LEU A 264 -3.05 -15.45 1.20
CA LEU A 264 -3.11 -16.91 1.15
C LEU A 264 -1.76 -17.55 1.49
N ALA A 265 -0.64 -17.03 0.96
CA ALA A 265 0.70 -17.52 1.29
C ALA A 265 1.05 -17.31 2.76
N MET A 266 0.66 -16.18 3.35
CA MET A 266 0.79 -15.96 4.79
C MET A 266 -0.05 -16.96 5.60
N ARG A 267 -1.28 -17.26 5.17
CA ARG A 267 -2.12 -18.30 5.80
C ARG A 267 -1.48 -19.68 5.71
N GLU A 268 -0.95 -20.06 4.57
CA GLU A 268 -0.19 -21.32 4.40
C GLU A 268 1.05 -21.38 5.29
N ALA A 269 1.68 -20.25 5.56
CA ALA A 269 2.80 -20.12 6.50
C ALA A 269 2.37 -20.14 7.99
N GLY A 270 1.07 -20.29 8.30
CA GLY A 270 0.53 -20.39 9.65
C GLY A 270 0.15 -19.04 10.29
N ILE A 271 0.06 -17.97 9.52
CA ILE A 271 -0.42 -16.68 10.02
C ILE A 271 -1.93 -16.73 10.20
N ASP A 272 -2.41 -16.55 11.43
CA ASP A 272 -3.84 -16.58 11.76
C ASP A 272 -4.42 -15.20 12.10
N ARG A 273 -3.56 -14.28 12.49
CA ARG A 273 -3.93 -12.93 12.91
C ARG A 273 -3.26 -11.89 12.01
N PHE A 274 -4.07 -10.96 11.49
CA PHE A 274 -3.61 -9.83 10.68
C PHE A 274 -3.91 -8.52 11.41
N VAL A 275 -2.88 -7.73 11.67
CA VAL A 275 -2.96 -6.45 12.37
C VAL A 275 -2.71 -5.32 11.38
N GLU A 276 -3.76 -4.60 11.00
CA GLU A 276 -3.63 -3.45 10.10
C GLU A 276 -3.23 -2.21 10.87
N VAL A 277 -2.13 -1.58 10.47
CA VAL A 277 -1.50 -0.46 11.17
C VAL A 277 -1.79 0.87 10.47
N GLY A 278 -2.53 1.75 11.13
CA GLY A 278 -2.84 3.09 10.62
C GLY A 278 -3.96 3.15 9.59
N GLY A 279 -4.75 2.08 9.43
CA GLY A 279 -5.85 2.02 8.46
C GLY A 279 -6.93 0.99 8.80
N LYS A 280 -8.01 1.00 8.00
CA LYS A 280 -9.14 0.02 8.06
C LYS A 280 -9.56 -0.40 6.64
N VAL A 281 -8.59 -0.65 5.76
CA VAL A 281 -8.84 -0.98 4.34
C VAL A 281 -8.47 -2.43 4.03
N LEU A 282 -7.36 -2.91 4.58
CA LEU A 282 -6.85 -4.26 4.32
C LEU A 282 -7.56 -5.34 5.16
N ALA A 283 -7.90 -5.05 6.39
CA ALA A 283 -8.59 -5.99 7.27
C ALA A 283 -9.91 -6.53 6.66
N PRO A 284 -10.79 -5.70 6.05
CA PRO A 284 -11.94 -6.21 5.31
C PRO A 284 -11.58 -7.06 4.08
N MET A 285 -10.46 -6.79 3.39
CA MET A 285 -9.98 -7.59 2.27
C MET A 285 -9.54 -8.97 2.75
N VAL A 286 -8.74 -9.04 3.84
CA VAL A 286 -8.34 -10.30 4.48
C VAL A 286 -9.56 -11.15 4.84
N GLY A 287 -10.57 -10.56 5.49
CA GLY A 287 -11.80 -11.28 5.85
C GLY A 287 -12.63 -11.78 4.66
N ARG A 288 -12.48 -11.16 3.45
CA ARG A 288 -13.08 -11.69 2.20
C ARG A 288 -12.23 -12.79 1.56
N ILE A 289 -10.91 -12.76 1.77
CA ILE A 289 -9.99 -13.79 1.27
C ILE A 289 -10.11 -15.06 2.11
N ASP A 290 -10.06 -14.91 3.43
CA ASP A 290 -10.20 -16.00 4.38
C ASP A 290 -11.04 -15.58 5.59
N LYS A 291 -12.21 -16.20 5.76
CA LYS A 291 -13.15 -15.91 6.85
C LYS A 291 -12.69 -16.41 8.21
N GLU A 292 -11.72 -17.33 8.23
CA GLU A 292 -11.16 -17.88 9.48
C GLU A 292 -10.02 -17.01 10.02
N ALA A 293 -9.48 -16.10 9.20
CA ALA A 293 -8.45 -15.17 9.63
C ALA A 293 -9.00 -14.14 10.62
N THR A 294 -8.29 -13.93 11.72
CA THR A 294 -8.59 -12.87 12.67
C THR A 294 -7.97 -11.56 12.19
N THR A 295 -8.73 -10.47 12.22
CA THR A 295 -8.25 -9.15 11.81
C THR A 295 -8.43 -8.13 12.91
N VAL A 296 -7.43 -7.26 13.11
CA VAL A 296 -7.46 -6.12 14.03
C VAL A 296 -6.98 -4.90 13.26
N SER A 297 -7.59 -3.73 13.48
CA SER A 297 -7.14 -2.47 12.91
C SER A 297 -6.73 -1.50 14.01
N LEU A 298 -5.51 -0.98 13.93
CA LEU A 298 -4.93 -0.04 14.88
C LEU A 298 -4.97 1.37 14.28
N VAL A 299 -5.90 2.21 14.72
CA VAL A 299 -6.11 3.55 14.17
C VAL A 299 -6.17 4.62 15.26
N THR A 300 -6.75 4.29 16.41
CA THR A 300 -6.95 5.19 17.55
C THR A 300 -6.09 4.78 18.74
N MET A 301 -5.89 5.70 19.70
CA MET A 301 -5.21 5.36 20.95
C MET A 301 -5.90 4.21 21.68
N GLU A 302 -7.23 4.16 21.66
CA GLU A 302 -8.01 3.07 22.26
C GLU A 302 -7.72 1.73 21.58
N ASP A 303 -7.62 1.69 20.24
CA ASP A 303 -7.25 0.47 19.50
C ASP A 303 -5.87 -0.04 19.97
N LEU A 304 -4.89 0.88 20.11
CA LEU A 304 -3.53 0.57 20.55
C LEU A 304 -3.49 0.04 21.99
N GLU A 305 -4.19 0.72 22.91
CA GLU A 305 -4.28 0.31 24.32
C GLU A 305 -4.92 -1.08 24.45
N ASN A 306 -6.00 -1.34 23.72
CA ASN A 306 -6.67 -2.63 23.75
C ASN A 306 -5.77 -3.73 23.19
N PHE A 307 -5.12 -3.48 22.05
CA PHE A 307 -4.18 -4.41 21.45
C PHE A 307 -3.00 -4.73 22.39
N ALA A 308 -2.46 -3.71 23.06
CA ALA A 308 -1.36 -3.91 24.02
C ALA A 308 -1.79 -4.78 25.21
N LYS A 309 -2.99 -4.57 25.76
CA LYS A 309 -3.53 -5.41 26.86
C LYS A 309 -3.70 -6.88 26.47
N GLU A 310 -3.99 -7.16 25.22
CA GLU A 310 -4.13 -8.54 24.70
C GLU A 310 -2.77 -9.23 24.51
N ASN A 311 -1.67 -8.46 24.39
CA ASN A 311 -0.32 -8.97 24.10
C ASN A 311 0.68 -8.76 25.27
N ALA A 312 0.20 -8.35 26.46
CA ALA A 312 0.98 -8.11 27.68
C ALA A 312 1.28 -9.41 28.47
#